data_c31dfdcff378bc35c92287cac48086c6
#
_entry.id   c31dfdcff378bc35c92287cac48086c6
#
_cell.length_a   1.000
_cell.length_b   1.000
_cell.length_c   1.000
_cell.angle_alpha   90.00
_cell.angle_beta   90.00
_cell.angle_gamma   90.00
#
_symmetry.space_group_name_H-M   'P 1'
#
loop_
_entity.id
_entity.type
_entity.pdbx_description
1 polymer ?
#
loop_
_entity_poly.entity_id
_entity_poly.type
_entity_poly.pdbx_seq_one_letter_code
_entity_poly.pdbx_strand_id
1 'polypeptide(L)'
;MKILILGLGVIGSTYGYILRKSGHDVVHYIRPTSQNHATESLSVSLLDGRNDKKGLQTEDHYPITRATPGSRYDFIIVSLSSLRLEEALETLRDNRFEGTILLFCGVWESREHIEHIMAGRPYLLGYPVAGGRLNKADCRLECVVFDHIMLESRERTAVENYDDITRSFLQSGIKSECPHDMLEWIWLHMSINAGVISTIIALAEADPKRADECVERLMNSTHLLRRAVLTVRECMKIVAGRGVNLRHYRGEVLPFRLPVWLSAPLMKRMFATQILTRQIMLLHANVPDLLHVCRLVYCEGKTQSAACPLFNDNVERYMQP
;
A
#
# COMPACT_ATOMS: atom_id res chain seq x y z
N MET A 1 2.09 0.71 -23.80
CA MET A 1 0.96 -0.09 -23.31
C MET A 1 -0.23 0.81 -23.04
N LYS A 2 -1.45 0.28 -23.14
CA LYS A 2 -2.68 0.96 -22.76
C LYS A 2 -3.09 0.50 -21.36
N ILE A 3 -3.13 1.40 -20.40
CA ILE A 3 -3.25 1.11 -18.97
C ILE A 3 -4.47 1.81 -18.39
N LEU A 4 -5.32 1.06 -17.68
CA LEU A 4 -6.44 1.63 -16.93
C LEU A 4 -6.06 1.74 -15.45
N ILE A 5 -6.27 2.92 -14.88
CA ILE A 5 -6.25 3.13 -13.44
C ILE A 5 -7.70 3.18 -12.93
N LEU A 6 -8.06 2.31 -12.00
CA LEU A 6 -9.39 2.32 -11.41
C LEU A 6 -9.45 3.34 -10.27
N GLY A 7 -10.09 4.47 -10.53
CA GLY A 7 -10.20 5.57 -9.58
C GLY A 7 -9.17 6.68 -9.78
N LEU A 8 -9.24 7.68 -8.88
CA LEU A 8 -8.28 8.79 -8.78
C LEU A 8 -7.84 8.88 -7.30
N GLY A 9 -7.18 7.83 -6.82
CA GLY A 9 -6.56 7.76 -5.50
C GLY A 9 -5.08 8.07 -5.57
N VAL A 10 -4.42 8.17 -4.39
CA VAL A 10 -2.99 8.49 -4.28
C VAL A 10 -2.13 7.53 -5.10
N ILE A 11 -2.22 6.24 -4.82
CA ILE A 11 -1.38 5.21 -5.45
C ILE A 11 -1.62 5.14 -6.95
N GLY A 12 -2.89 5.01 -7.37
CA GLY A 12 -3.23 4.96 -8.79
C GLY A 12 -2.79 6.21 -9.56
N SER A 13 -2.92 7.39 -8.96
CA SER A 13 -2.48 8.65 -9.60
C SER A 13 -0.96 8.76 -9.64
N THR A 14 -0.23 8.31 -8.61
CA THR A 14 1.24 8.32 -8.59
C THR A 14 1.80 7.43 -9.69
N TYR A 15 1.37 6.17 -9.76
CA TYR A 15 1.84 5.26 -10.80
C TYR A 15 1.31 5.63 -12.19
N GLY A 16 0.07 6.13 -12.29
CA GLY A 16 -0.48 6.64 -13.54
C GLY A 16 0.34 7.78 -14.13
N TYR A 17 0.72 8.75 -13.29
CA TYR A 17 1.63 9.84 -13.66
C TYR A 17 2.98 9.31 -14.15
N ILE A 18 3.62 8.43 -13.40
CA ILE A 18 4.95 7.88 -13.73
C ILE A 18 4.92 7.10 -15.04
N LEU A 19 3.96 6.20 -15.20
CA LEU A 19 3.79 5.38 -16.40
C LEU A 19 3.50 6.26 -17.64
N ARG A 20 2.68 7.29 -17.50
CA ARG A 20 2.41 8.25 -18.57
C ARG A 20 3.65 9.03 -18.98
N LYS A 21 4.45 9.48 -18.01
CA LYS A 21 5.74 10.16 -18.27
C LYS A 21 6.74 9.26 -19.02
N SER A 22 6.59 7.94 -18.88
CA SER A 22 7.40 6.94 -19.60
C SER A 22 6.81 6.53 -20.96
N GLY A 23 5.79 7.25 -21.45
CA GLY A 23 5.24 7.09 -22.80
C GLY A 23 4.12 6.06 -22.91
N HIS A 24 3.53 5.61 -21.81
CA HIS A 24 2.37 4.72 -21.85
C HIS A 24 1.06 5.51 -22.00
N ASP A 25 0.06 4.89 -22.63
CA ASP A 25 -1.31 5.43 -22.73
C ASP A 25 -2.06 5.10 -21.44
N VAL A 26 -2.15 6.08 -20.53
CA VAL A 26 -2.77 5.91 -19.21
C VAL A 26 -4.09 6.66 -19.16
N VAL A 27 -5.14 5.93 -18.79
CA VAL A 27 -6.47 6.49 -18.59
C VAL A 27 -7.03 6.15 -17.21
N HIS A 28 -7.94 6.97 -16.69
CA HIS A 28 -8.59 6.78 -15.41
C HIS A 28 -10.08 6.53 -15.57
N TYR A 29 -10.60 5.51 -14.91
CA TYR A 29 -12.03 5.41 -14.69
C TYR A 29 -12.38 6.00 -13.33
N ILE A 30 -13.14 7.07 -13.31
CA ILE A 30 -13.59 7.76 -12.10
C ILE A 30 -15.12 7.69 -12.09
N ARG A 31 -15.68 7.05 -11.08
CA ARG A 31 -17.14 6.88 -10.95
C ARG A 31 -17.86 8.23 -11.00
N PRO A 32 -19.04 8.30 -11.65
CA PRO A 32 -19.82 9.53 -11.68
C PRO A 32 -20.16 10.11 -10.28
N THR A 33 -20.33 9.22 -9.30
CA THR A 33 -20.62 9.58 -7.90
C THR A 33 -19.39 10.04 -7.09
N SER A 34 -18.20 9.96 -7.68
CA SER A 34 -16.96 10.35 -7.00
C SER A 34 -16.85 11.87 -6.90
N GLN A 35 -16.41 12.36 -5.74
CA GLN A 35 -16.06 13.78 -5.57
C GLN A 35 -14.97 14.26 -6.54
N ASN A 36 -14.13 13.33 -7.04
CA ASN A 36 -13.07 13.61 -8.00
C ASN A 36 -13.57 13.50 -9.47
N HIS A 37 -14.88 13.31 -9.70
CA HIS A 37 -15.40 13.08 -11.07
C HIS A 37 -15.09 14.25 -12.01
N ALA A 38 -15.13 15.48 -11.54
CA ALA A 38 -14.85 16.67 -12.35
C ALA A 38 -13.36 17.01 -12.49
N THR A 39 -12.44 16.25 -11.86
CA THR A 39 -11.00 16.55 -11.92
C THR A 39 -10.46 16.27 -13.31
N GLU A 40 -9.91 17.27 -13.97
CA GLU A 40 -9.30 17.18 -15.30
C GLU A 40 -7.78 17.05 -15.25
N SER A 41 -7.17 17.46 -14.15
CA SER A 41 -5.72 17.40 -13.96
C SER A 41 -5.34 17.45 -12.48
N LEU A 42 -4.13 17.01 -12.17
CA LEU A 42 -3.52 17.12 -10.84
C LEU A 42 -2.21 17.90 -10.91
N SER A 43 -1.99 18.80 -9.96
CA SER A 43 -0.65 19.30 -9.64
C SER A 43 0.08 18.21 -8.87
N VAL A 44 1.24 17.77 -9.32
CA VAL A 44 2.01 16.66 -8.73
C VAL A 44 3.28 17.21 -8.09
N SER A 45 3.40 16.98 -6.78
CA SER A 45 4.60 17.22 -5.99
C SER A 45 5.19 15.85 -5.64
N LEU A 46 6.23 15.43 -6.36
CA LEU A 46 6.82 14.09 -6.23
C LEU A 46 8.20 14.15 -5.59
N LEU A 47 8.38 13.43 -4.50
CA LEU A 47 9.70 13.05 -3.99
C LEU A 47 10.11 11.73 -4.64
N ASP A 48 10.95 11.84 -5.67
CA ASP A 48 11.33 10.73 -6.56
C ASP A 48 12.58 10.02 -6.07
N GLY A 49 12.42 8.80 -5.58
CA GLY A 49 13.48 7.92 -5.09
C GLY A 49 13.97 6.89 -6.11
N ARG A 50 13.47 6.90 -7.35
CA ARG A 50 13.79 5.85 -8.33
C ARG A 50 15.26 5.82 -8.74
N ASN A 51 15.91 6.97 -8.83
CA ASN A 51 17.31 7.09 -9.25
C ASN A 51 18.25 7.50 -8.11
N ASP A 52 17.73 8.16 -7.08
CA ASP A 52 18.49 8.57 -5.90
C ASP A 52 17.71 8.28 -4.63
N LYS A 53 18.30 7.48 -3.74
CA LYS A 53 17.71 7.15 -2.43
C LYS A 53 17.53 8.36 -1.48
N LYS A 54 18.16 9.50 -1.81
CA LYS A 54 17.90 10.76 -1.11
C LYS A 54 16.61 11.43 -1.60
N GLY A 55 16.13 11.01 -2.78
CA GLY A 55 14.96 11.56 -3.44
C GLY A 55 15.25 12.91 -4.14
N LEU A 56 14.62 13.09 -5.29
CA LEU A 56 14.59 14.36 -6.01
C LEU A 56 13.19 14.94 -5.93
N GLN A 57 13.05 16.13 -5.34
CA GLN A 57 11.75 16.80 -5.30
C GLN A 57 11.47 17.43 -6.67
N THR A 58 10.31 17.11 -7.25
CA THR A 58 9.85 17.65 -8.52
C THR A 58 8.41 18.15 -8.42
N GLU A 59 8.10 19.19 -9.18
CA GLU A 59 6.73 19.70 -9.36
C GLU A 59 6.35 19.55 -10.82
N ASP A 60 5.16 19.05 -11.10
CA ASP A 60 4.68 18.81 -12.46
C ASP A 60 3.15 18.87 -12.54
N HIS A 61 2.63 18.66 -13.73
CA HIS A 61 1.21 18.65 -14.04
C HIS A 61 0.81 17.32 -14.69
N TYR A 62 -0.24 16.67 -14.15
CA TYR A 62 -0.73 15.40 -14.64
C TYR A 62 -2.16 15.55 -15.18
N PRO A 63 -2.35 15.64 -16.52
CA PRO A 63 -3.67 15.67 -17.12
C PRO A 63 -4.34 14.28 -17.04
N ILE A 64 -5.60 14.26 -16.67
CA ILE A 64 -6.39 13.04 -16.47
C ILE A 64 -7.19 12.73 -17.72
N THR A 65 -6.80 11.69 -18.43
CA THR A 65 -7.57 11.13 -19.56
C THR A 65 -8.59 10.14 -19.04
N ARG A 66 -9.82 10.23 -19.54
CA ARG A 66 -10.94 9.38 -19.09
C ARG A 66 -10.98 8.07 -19.84
N ALA A 67 -11.29 7.00 -19.12
CA ALA A 67 -11.56 5.71 -19.72
C ALA A 67 -12.93 5.70 -20.42
N THR A 68 -13.02 5.00 -21.55
CA THR A 68 -14.26 4.75 -22.28
C THR A 68 -14.77 3.35 -21.96
N PRO A 69 -16.02 3.16 -21.51
CA PRO A 69 -16.61 1.84 -21.32
C PRO A 69 -16.50 0.94 -22.57
N GLY A 70 -16.37 -0.37 -22.35
CA GLY A 70 -16.19 -1.36 -23.41
C GLY A 70 -14.78 -1.42 -23.99
N SER A 71 -13.80 -0.72 -23.39
CA SER A 71 -12.41 -0.70 -23.86
C SER A 71 -11.60 -1.86 -23.27
N ARG A 72 -10.62 -2.32 -24.07
CA ARG A 72 -9.61 -3.29 -23.65
C ARG A 72 -8.29 -2.58 -23.30
N TYR A 73 -7.65 -3.06 -22.24
CA TYR A 73 -6.38 -2.57 -21.73
C TYR A 73 -5.36 -3.71 -21.63
N ASP A 74 -4.10 -3.39 -21.72
CA ASP A 74 -3.03 -4.37 -21.49
C ASP A 74 -3.07 -4.82 -20.02
N PHE A 75 -3.22 -3.87 -19.09
CA PHE A 75 -3.51 -4.16 -17.69
C PHE A 75 -4.28 -3.03 -17.01
N ILE A 76 -4.86 -3.38 -15.87
CA ILE A 76 -5.73 -2.51 -15.06
C ILE A 76 -5.14 -2.45 -13.65
N ILE A 77 -4.76 -1.27 -13.17
CA ILE A 77 -4.31 -1.08 -11.79
C ILE A 77 -5.52 -0.87 -10.89
N VAL A 78 -5.70 -1.78 -9.93
CA VAL A 78 -6.68 -1.68 -8.86
C VAL A 78 -5.95 -1.41 -7.56
N SER A 79 -5.91 -0.14 -7.15
CA SER A 79 -5.21 0.35 -5.96
C SER A 79 -6.17 0.92 -4.91
N LEU A 80 -7.27 0.22 -4.71
CA LEU A 80 -8.32 0.57 -3.75
C LEU A 80 -8.07 -0.15 -2.41
N SER A 81 -8.73 0.31 -1.34
CA SER A 81 -8.80 -0.47 -0.10
C SER A 81 -9.40 -1.85 -0.35
N SER A 82 -8.92 -2.88 0.35
CA SER A 82 -9.47 -4.25 0.27
C SER A 82 -10.97 -4.30 0.58
N LEU A 83 -11.47 -3.42 1.45
CA LEU A 83 -12.91 -3.22 1.70
C LEU A 83 -13.75 -3.01 0.45
N ARG A 84 -13.15 -2.60 -0.65
CA ARG A 84 -13.83 -2.20 -1.88
C ARG A 84 -13.44 -3.04 -3.08
N LEU A 85 -12.79 -4.18 -2.85
CA LEU A 85 -12.29 -5.02 -3.94
C LEU A 85 -13.44 -5.60 -4.78
N GLU A 86 -14.47 -6.16 -4.15
CA GLU A 86 -15.63 -6.69 -4.86
C GLU A 86 -16.36 -5.59 -5.65
N GLU A 87 -16.59 -4.42 -5.05
CA GLU A 87 -17.18 -3.24 -5.74
C GLU A 87 -16.31 -2.80 -6.93
N ALA A 88 -14.99 -2.88 -6.81
CA ALA A 88 -14.06 -2.59 -7.89
C ALA A 88 -14.24 -3.56 -9.07
N LEU A 89 -14.33 -4.86 -8.76
CA LEU A 89 -14.52 -5.91 -9.77
C LEU A 89 -15.89 -5.80 -10.45
N GLU A 90 -16.95 -5.47 -9.71
CA GLU A 90 -18.27 -5.15 -10.27
C GLU A 90 -18.19 -3.95 -11.21
N THR A 91 -17.52 -2.87 -10.79
CA THR A 91 -17.32 -1.68 -11.64
C THR A 91 -16.62 -2.06 -12.95
N LEU A 92 -15.62 -2.94 -12.92
CA LEU A 92 -14.93 -3.40 -14.13
C LEU A 92 -15.86 -4.22 -15.04
N ARG A 93 -16.73 -5.07 -14.46
CA ARG A 93 -17.72 -5.87 -15.21
C ARG A 93 -18.78 -4.99 -15.86
N ASP A 94 -19.38 -4.09 -15.08
CA ASP A 94 -20.49 -3.23 -15.54
C ASP A 94 -20.06 -2.32 -16.69
N ASN A 95 -18.81 -1.84 -16.65
CA ASN A 95 -18.25 -1.01 -17.71
C ASN A 95 -17.57 -1.82 -18.82
N ARG A 96 -17.60 -3.15 -18.77
CA ARG A 96 -16.97 -4.06 -19.75
C ARG A 96 -15.51 -3.73 -20.00
N PHE A 97 -14.77 -3.43 -18.92
CA PHE A 97 -13.33 -3.24 -19.01
C PHE A 97 -12.61 -4.59 -18.98
N GLU A 98 -11.82 -4.85 -20.02
CA GLU A 98 -11.02 -6.05 -20.18
C GLU A 98 -9.54 -5.77 -20.01
N GLY A 99 -8.79 -6.73 -19.52
CA GLY A 99 -7.33 -6.69 -19.31
C GLY A 99 -6.92 -7.44 -18.06
N THR A 100 -5.61 -7.65 -17.92
CA THR A 100 -5.02 -8.26 -16.72
C THR A 100 -5.19 -7.30 -15.52
N ILE A 101 -5.74 -7.80 -14.42
CA ILE A 101 -5.93 -6.99 -13.20
C ILE A 101 -4.66 -7.06 -12.38
N LEU A 102 -3.98 -5.92 -12.19
CA LEU A 102 -2.94 -5.79 -11.18
C LEU A 102 -3.60 -5.33 -9.87
N LEU A 103 -3.72 -6.25 -8.91
CA LEU A 103 -4.16 -5.95 -7.55
C LEU A 103 -3.01 -5.28 -6.81
N PHE A 104 -3.11 -3.98 -6.68
CA PHE A 104 -2.04 -3.13 -6.16
C PHE A 104 -2.45 -2.51 -4.83
N CYS A 105 -2.83 -3.39 -3.90
CA CYS A 105 -3.38 -3.02 -2.59
C CYS A 105 -3.11 -4.11 -1.53
N GLY A 106 -3.34 -3.76 -0.26
CA GLY A 106 -3.33 -4.74 0.82
C GLY A 106 -4.59 -5.60 0.75
N VAL A 107 -4.44 -6.91 0.60
CA VAL A 107 -5.52 -7.90 0.65
C VAL A 107 -5.27 -8.85 1.82
N TRP A 108 -6.32 -9.10 2.62
CA TRP A 108 -6.25 -10.02 3.77
C TRP A 108 -6.91 -11.37 3.48
N GLU A 109 -7.64 -11.45 2.40
CA GLU A 109 -8.36 -12.61 1.93
C GLU A 109 -7.41 -13.79 1.60
N SER A 110 -7.92 -15.02 1.59
CA SER A 110 -7.17 -16.17 1.12
C SER A 110 -7.07 -16.18 -0.41
N ARG A 111 -6.12 -16.95 -0.95
CA ARG A 111 -5.96 -17.09 -2.41
C ARG A 111 -7.23 -17.66 -3.07
N GLU A 112 -7.86 -18.63 -2.43
CA GLU A 112 -9.09 -19.24 -2.91
C GLU A 112 -10.24 -18.22 -2.99
N HIS A 113 -10.33 -17.33 -2.01
CA HIS A 113 -11.34 -16.26 -2.04
C HIS A 113 -11.05 -15.25 -3.17
N ILE A 114 -9.78 -14.84 -3.34
CA ILE A 114 -9.37 -13.95 -4.44
C ILE A 114 -9.71 -14.59 -5.79
N GLU A 115 -9.37 -15.85 -6.00
CA GLU A 115 -9.69 -16.58 -7.24
C GLU A 115 -11.20 -16.65 -7.49
N HIS A 116 -11.97 -16.89 -6.43
CA HIS A 116 -13.43 -16.92 -6.52
C HIS A 116 -14.02 -15.57 -7.00
N ILE A 117 -13.61 -14.46 -6.39
CA ILE A 117 -14.13 -13.12 -6.77
C ILE A 117 -13.61 -12.66 -8.14
N MET A 118 -12.41 -13.11 -8.54
CA MET A 118 -11.86 -12.84 -9.88
C MET A 118 -12.64 -13.55 -10.99
N ALA A 119 -13.34 -14.64 -10.70
CA ALA A 119 -14.21 -15.36 -11.64
C ALA A 119 -13.53 -15.69 -12.98
N GLY A 120 -12.28 -16.17 -12.93
CA GLY A 120 -11.49 -16.54 -14.10
C GLY A 120 -10.81 -15.37 -14.83
N ARG A 121 -10.92 -14.14 -14.36
CA ARG A 121 -10.19 -13.01 -14.94
C ARG A 121 -8.69 -13.11 -14.60
N PRO A 122 -7.80 -12.84 -15.57
CA PRO A 122 -6.37 -12.86 -15.29
C PRO A 122 -6.01 -11.75 -14.29
N TYR A 123 -5.30 -12.11 -13.22
CA TYR A 123 -4.85 -11.17 -12.22
C TYR A 123 -3.43 -11.44 -11.75
N LEU A 124 -2.81 -10.41 -11.21
CA LEU A 124 -1.46 -10.41 -10.67
C LEU A 124 -1.48 -9.70 -9.32
N LEU A 125 -0.92 -10.33 -8.30
CA LEU A 125 -0.75 -9.70 -7.00
C LEU A 125 0.47 -8.79 -7.03
N GLY A 126 0.31 -7.58 -6.51
CA GLY A 126 1.40 -6.63 -6.35
C GLY A 126 1.17 -5.72 -5.14
N TYR A 127 2.21 -5.00 -4.76
CA TYR A 127 2.12 -4.01 -3.70
C TYR A 127 2.94 -2.77 -4.05
N PRO A 128 2.34 -1.56 -3.92
CA PRO A 128 3.04 -0.31 -4.24
C PRO A 128 4.05 0.03 -3.14
N VAL A 129 5.27 0.39 -3.54
CA VAL A 129 6.25 1.00 -2.62
C VAL A 129 6.26 2.50 -2.87
N ALA A 130 5.14 3.10 -2.56
CA ALA A 130 4.85 4.52 -2.72
C ALA A 130 3.81 4.94 -1.68
N GLY A 131 3.74 6.22 -1.40
CA GLY A 131 2.71 6.79 -0.54
C GLY A 131 2.49 8.25 -0.86
N GLY A 132 1.47 8.84 -0.24
CA GLY A 132 1.18 10.24 -0.53
C GLY A 132 -0.13 10.72 0.08
N ARG A 133 -0.46 11.94 -0.28
CA ARG A 133 -1.70 12.62 0.07
C ARG A 133 -2.30 13.28 -1.17
N LEU A 134 -3.59 13.12 -1.36
CA LEU A 134 -4.34 13.81 -2.41
C LEU A 134 -5.25 14.86 -1.76
N ASN A 135 -4.89 16.13 -1.93
CA ASN A 135 -5.78 17.22 -1.57
C ASN A 135 -6.80 17.43 -2.70
N LYS A 136 -8.05 17.08 -2.42
CA LYS A 136 -9.13 17.16 -3.40
C LYS A 136 -9.54 18.60 -3.72
N ALA A 137 -9.43 19.52 -2.75
CA ALA A 137 -9.83 20.91 -2.93
C ALA A 137 -8.91 21.63 -3.94
N ASP A 138 -7.61 21.34 -3.88
CA ASP A 138 -6.59 21.98 -4.70
C ASP A 138 -6.14 21.11 -5.88
N CYS A 139 -6.75 19.93 -6.05
CA CYS A 139 -6.32 18.94 -7.04
C CYS A 139 -4.80 18.68 -6.99
N ARG A 140 -4.22 18.64 -5.76
CA ARG A 140 -2.79 18.47 -5.54
C ARG A 140 -2.49 17.07 -5.01
N LEU A 141 -1.60 16.37 -5.72
CA LEU A 141 -1.03 15.09 -5.33
C LEU A 141 0.37 15.32 -4.77
N GLU A 142 0.56 15.09 -3.48
CA GLU A 142 1.87 15.02 -2.82
C GLU A 142 2.24 13.55 -2.64
N CYS A 143 3.32 13.10 -3.25
CA CYS A 143 3.67 11.68 -3.22
C CYS A 143 5.17 11.42 -3.15
N VAL A 144 5.50 10.23 -2.68
CA VAL A 144 6.85 9.67 -2.64
C VAL A 144 6.83 8.32 -3.33
N VAL A 145 7.84 8.03 -4.14
CA VAL A 145 8.02 6.75 -4.82
C VAL A 145 9.42 6.21 -4.61
N PHE A 146 9.52 4.91 -4.43
CA PHE A 146 10.78 4.17 -4.37
C PHE A 146 11.14 3.57 -5.73
N ASP A 147 12.31 2.96 -5.82
CA ASP A 147 12.86 2.40 -7.06
C ASP A 147 12.29 1.00 -7.41
N HIS A 148 11.36 0.49 -6.61
CA HIS A 148 10.78 -0.84 -6.81
C HIS A 148 9.32 -0.92 -6.42
N ILE A 149 8.68 -2.00 -6.88
CA ILE A 149 7.38 -2.50 -6.43
C ILE A 149 7.55 -3.95 -6.00
N MET A 150 6.66 -4.43 -5.12
CA MET A 150 6.56 -5.85 -4.86
C MET A 150 5.58 -6.47 -5.86
N LEU A 151 5.95 -7.61 -6.43
CA LEU A 151 5.15 -8.27 -7.47
C LEU A 151 5.19 -9.79 -7.30
N GLU A 152 4.10 -10.47 -7.61
CA GLU A 152 4.08 -11.93 -7.67
C GLU A 152 5.09 -12.43 -8.72
N SER A 153 5.80 -13.53 -8.42
CA SER A 153 6.81 -14.04 -9.33
C SER A 153 6.20 -14.68 -10.57
N ARG A 154 6.96 -14.70 -11.68
CA ARG A 154 6.52 -15.28 -12.95
C ARG A 154 6.08 -16.74 -12.82
N GLU A 155 6.74 -17.51 -11.95
CA GLU A 155 6.47 -18.93 -11.74
C GLU A 155 5.16 -19.21 -11.00
N ARG A 156 4.60 -18.20 -10.33
CA ARG A 156 3.36 -18.30 -9.53
C ARG A 156 2.13 -17.75 -10.22
N THR A 157 2.27 -17.23 -11.43
CA THR A 157 1.16 -16.65 -12.18
C THR A 157 1.04 -17.22 -13.58
N ALA A 158 -0.20 -17.38 -14.05
CA ALA A 158 -0.51 -17.77 -15.42
C ALA A 158 -0.76 -16.55 -16.36
N VAL A 159 -0.46 -15.34 -15.90
CA VAL A 159 -0.68 -14.11 -16.68
C VAL A 159 0.25 -14.09 -17.90
N GLU A 160 -0.31 -14.09 -19.10
CA GLU A 160 0.44 -14.19 -20.36
C GLU A 160 1.34 -12.97 -20.59
N ASN A 161 0.84 -11.78 -20.33
CA ASN A 161 1.55 -10.51 -20.55
C ASN A 161 2.37 -10.03 -19.33
N TYR A 162 2.77 -10.95 -18.45
CA TYR A 162 3.59 -10.68 -17.27
C TYR A 162 4.85 -9.87 -17.58
N ASP A 163 5.61 -10.33 -18.62
CA ASP A 163 6.89 -9.71 -18.99
C ASP A 163 6.69 -8.30 -19.56
N ASP A 164 5.57 -8.03 -20.23
CA ASP A 164 5.26 -6.70 -20.74
C ASP A 164 4.86 -5.75 -19.58
N ILE A 165 4.12 -6.24 -18.59
CA ILE A 165 3.77 -5.49 -17.38
C ILE A 165 5.06 -5.13 -16.62
N THR A 166 5.93 -6.09 -16.34
CA THR A 166 7.20 -5.84 -15.61
C THR A 166 8.12 -4.91 -16.39
N ARG A 167 8.19 -5.06 -17.72
CA ARG A 167 8.97 -4.16 -18.59
C ARG A 167 8.46 -2.73 -18.55
N SER A 168 7.13 -2.52 -18.48
CA SER A 168 6.56 -1.17 -18.40
C SER A 168 6.97 -0.44 -17.11
N PHE A 169 7.01 -1.15 -15.98
CA PHE A 169 7.53 -0.59 -14.74
C PHE A 169 9.04 -0.32 -14.82
N LEU A 170 9.81 -1.27 -15.36
CA LEU A 170 11.26 -1.12 -15.52
C LEU A 170 11.63 0.09 -16.41
N GLN A 171 10.93 0.28 -17.54
CA GLN A 171 11.07 1.46 -18.40
C GLN A 171 10.73 2.76 -17.68
N SER A 172 9.89 2.68 -16.66
CA SER A 172 9.54 3.80 -15.78
C SER A 172 10.53 4.00 -14.62
N GLY A 173 11.65 3.29 -14.60
CA GLY A 173 12.65 3.35 -13.53
C GLY A 173 12.25 2.60 -12.27
N ILE A 174 11.28 1.68 -12.35
CA ILE A 174 10.75 0.92 -11.21
C ILE A 174 11.02 -0.56 -11.42
N LYS A 175 11.79 -1.16 -10.53
CA LYS A 175 12.09 -2.60 -10.53
C LYS A 175 10.93 -3.40 -9.93
N SER A 176 10.78 -4.65 -10.33
CA SER A 176 9.89 -5.60 -9.68
C SER A 176 10.72 -6.48 -8.73
N GLU A 177 10.40 -6.47 -7.45
CA GLU A 177 10.94 -7.38 -6.46
C GLU A 177 9.90 -8.45 -6.15
N CYS A 178 10.31 -9.73 -6.21
CA CYS A 178 9.42 -10.87 -6.05
C CYS A 178 9.72 -11.57 -4.72
N PRO A 179 8.83 -11.51 -3.72
CA PRO A 179 9.00 -12.25 -2.48
C PRO A 179 8.74 -13.75 -2.71
N HIS A 180 9.04 -14.57 -1.71
CA HIS A 180 8.81 -16.02 -1.77
C HIS A 180 7.36 -16.38 -2.12
N ASP A 181 6.40 -15.72 -1.48
CA ASP A 181 4.98 -15.72 -1.84
C ASP A 181 4.43 -14.30 -1.64
N MET A 182 3.76 -13.77 -2.68
CA MET A 182 3.31 -12.38 -2.66
C MET A 182 2.17 -12.16 -1.67
N LEU A 183 1.25 -13.12 -1.55
CA LEU A 183 0.11 -12.99 -0.64
C LEU A 183 0.55 -13.07 0.83
N GLU A 184 1.45 -14.03 1.16
CA GLU A 184 2.06 -14.10 2.49
C GLU A 184 2.84 -12.82 2.83
N TRP A 185 3.55 -12.26 1.85
CA TRP A 185 4.28 -11.01 2.01
C TRP A 185 3.32 -9.85 2.31
N ILE A 186 2.20 -9.75 1.58
CA ILE A 186 1.16 -8.74 1.83
C ILE A 186 0.62 -8.89 3.27
N TRP A 187 0.28 -10.09 3.72
CA TRP A 187 -0.20 -10.33 5.08
C TRP A 187 0.82 -9.92 6.14
N LEU A 188 2.09 -10.27 5.93
CA LEU A 188 3.16 -9.85 6.82
C LEU A 188 3.31 -8.33 6.86
N HIS A 189 3.31 -7.68 5.69
CA HIS A 189 3.41 -6.23 5.59
C HIS A 189 2.24 -5.51 6.27
N MET A 190 1.02 -5.99 6.05
CA MET A 190 -0.18 -5.48 6.74
C MET A 190 -0.08 -5.67 8.26
N SER A 191 0.45 -6.79 8.74
CA SER A 191 0.65 -7.04 10.17
C SER A 191 1.69 -6.11 10.79
N ILE A 192 2.80 -5.86 10.08
CA ILE A 192 3.81 -4.86 10.50
C ILE A 192 3.17 -3.46 10.58
N ASN A 193 2.43 -3.08 9.55
CA ASN A 193 1.72 -1.81 9.53
C ASN A 193 0.70 -1.71 10.68
N ALA A 194 -0.09 -2.74 10.94
CA ALA A 194 -1.04 -2.76 12.06
C ALA A 194 -0.36 -2.49 13.41
N GLY A 195 0.81 -3.08 13.65
CA GLY A 195 1.58 -2.85 14.88
C GLY A 195 2.05 -1.40 15.03
N VAL A 196 2.55 -0.79 13.95
CA VAL A 196 2.99 0.62 13.95
C VAL A 196 1.79 1.56 14.07
N ILE A 197 0.78 1.37 13.24
CA ILE A 197 -0.42 2.22 13.14
C ILE A 197 -1.19 2.21 14.46
N SER A 198 -1.44 1.03 15.06
CA SER A 198 -2.14 0.96 16.34
C SER A 198 -1.40 1.71 17.45
N THR A 199 -0.06 1.71 17.40
CA THR A 199 0.76 2.50 18.35
C THR A 199 0.58 4.00 18.13
N ILE A 200 0.52 4.47 16.87
CA ILE A 200 0.26 5.88 16.53
C ILE A 200 -1.14 6.30 16.99
N ILE A 201 -2.15 5.47 16.71
CA ILE A 201 -3.54 5.74 17.11
C ILE A 201 -3.67 5.85 18.63
N ALA A 202 -3.00 4.96 19.38
CA ALA A 202 -2.97 5.03 20.83
C ALA A 202 -2.30 6.31 21.35
N LEU A 203 -1.25 6.81 20.66
CA LEU A 203 -0.60 8.08 20.99
C LEU A 203 -1.48 9.29 20.67
N ALA A 204 -2.23 9.23 19.60
CA ALA A 204 -3.17 10.25 19.17
C ALA A 204 -4.49 10.25 19.98
N GLU A 205 -4.70 9.25 20.85
CA GLU A 205 -5.96 9.03 21.58
C GLU A 205 -7.18 8.99 20.63
N ALA A 206 -6.96 8.35 19.46
CA ALA A 206 -7.91 8.27 18.35
C ALA A 206 -8.32 9.61 17.71
N ASP A 207 -7.69 10.74 18.04
CA ASP A 207 -7.92 12.01 17.37
C ASP A 207 -7.13 12.11 16.04
N PRO A 208 -7.79 12.07 14.86
CA PRO A 208 -7.11 12.13 13.57
C PRO A 208 -6.30 13.42 13.36
N LYS A 209 -6.67 14.53 14.02
CA LYS A 209 -5.96 15.81 13.91
C LYS A 209 -4.58 15.78 14.55
N ARG A 210 -4.36 14.84 15.49
CA ARG A 210 -3.08 14.64 16.17
C ARG A 210 -2.20 13.61 15.47
N ALA A 211 -2.70 12.94 14.43
CA ALA A 211 -2.00 11.81 13.80
C ALA A 211 -0.62 12.23 13.25
N ASP A 212 -0.54 13.33 12.51
CA ASP A 212 0.72 13.81 11.91
C ASP A 212 1.77 14.13 13.00
N GLU A 213 1.37 14.82 14.08
CA GLU A 213 2.23 15.09 15.23
C GLU A 213 2.71 13.80 15.90
N CYS A 214 1.81 12.82 16.08
CA CYS A 214 2.14 11.55 16.71
C CYS A 214 3.07 10.69 15.86
N VAL A 215 2.95 10.74 14.54
CA VAL A 215 3.90 10.10 13.60
C VAL A 215 5.29 10.70 13.78
N GLU A 216 5.43 12.02 13.81
CA GLU A 216 6.73 12.68 14.05
C GLU A 216 7.30 12.33 15.42
N ARG A 217 6.49 12.36 16.47
CA ARG A 217 6.90 11.97 17.83
C ARG A 217 7.38 10.52 17.87
N LEU A 218 6.67 9.60 17.21
CA LEU A 218 7.06 8.20 17.11
C LEU A 218 8.45 8.07 16.48
N MET A 219 8.67 8.65 15.30
CA MET A 219 9.93 8.56 14.55
C MET A 219 11.13 9.13 15.32
N ASN A 220 10.90 10.13 16.17
CA ASN A 220 11.95 10.83 16.92
C ASN A 220 12.16 10.26 18.34
N SER A 221 11.35 9.33 18.83
CA SER A 221 11.41 8.79 20.20
C SER A 221 11.80 7.32 20.25
N THR A 222 13.00 7.02 20.76
CA THR A 222 13.42 5.63 21.00
C THR A 222 12.46 4.88 21.93
N HIS A 223 11.85 5.56 22.91
CA HIS A 223 10.88 4.94 23.82
C HIS A 223 9.61 4.51 23.07
N LEU A 224 9.05 5.37 22.23
CA LEU A 224 7.86 5.06 21.43
C LEU A 224 8.15 4.01 20.37
N LEU A 225 9.32 4.06 19.73
CA LEU A 225 9.75 3.03 18.78
C LEU A 225 9.93 1.67 19.45
N ARG A 226 10.39 1.61 20.73
CA ARG A 226 10.40 0.34 21.49
C ARG A 226 9.00 -0.24 21.63
N ARG A 227 8.01 0.60 21.96
CA ARG A 227 6.60 0.15 22.04
C ARG A 227 6.12 -0.36 20.68
N ALA A 228 6.34 0.39 19.59
CA ALA A 228 5.96 -0.02 18.24
C ALA A 228 6.60 -1.36 17.83
N VAL A 229 7.91 -1.54 18.07
CA VAL A 229 8.60 -2.82 17.80
C VAL A 229 7.98 -3.99 18.56
N LEU A 230 7.62 -3.80 19.82
CA LEU A 230 6.97 -4.85 20.62
C LEU A 230 5.57 -5.17 20.08
N THR A 231 4.78 -4.15 19.73
CA THR A 231 3.45 -4.33 19.13
C THR A 231 3.54 -5.04 17.78
N VAL A 232 4.51 -4.68 16.92
CA VAL A 232 4.77 -5.36 15.64
C VAL A 232 5.11 -6.83 15.86
N ARG A 233 5.90 -7.18 16.89
CA ARG A 233 6.20 -8.59 17.22
C ARG A 233 4.95 -9.38 17.57
N GLU A 234 3.99 -8.76 18.24
CA GLU A 234 2.70 -9.41 18.53
C GLU A 234 1.92 -9.65 17.24
N CYS A 235 1.81 -8.65 16.36
CA CYS A 235 1.16 -8.81 15.07
C CYS A 235 1.86 -9.86 14.17
N MET A 236 3.19 -9.95 14.23
CA MET A 236 3.95 -11.00 13.52
C MET A 236 3.64 -12.41 14.02
N LYS A 237 3.24 -12.60 15.30
CA LYS A 237 2.77 -13.91 15.79
C LYS A 237 1.42 -14.28 15.16
N ILE A 238 0.54 -13.29 14.98
CA ILE A 238 -0.77 -13.51 14.35
C ILE A 238 -0.59 -14.01 12.92
N VAL A 239 0.25 -13.35 12.13
CA VAL A 239 0.48 -13.78 10.74
C VAL A 239 1.23 -15.11 10.65
N ALA A 240 2.11 -15.41 11.59
CA ALA A 240 2.73 -16.73 11.69
C ALA A 240 1.69 -17.82 12.05
N GLY A 241 0.73 -17.52 12.94
CA GLY A 241 -0.41 -18.39 13.26
C GLY A 241 -1.33 -18.63 12.04
N ARG A 242 -1.35 -17.70 11.08
CA ARG A 242 -2.05 -17.86 9.79
C ARG A 242 -1.30 -18.79 8.81
N GLY A 243 -0.14 -19.32 9.19
CA GLY A 243 0.65 -20.26 8.39
C GLY A 243 1.86 -19.66 7.68
N VAL A 244 2.08 -18.35 7.80
CA VAL A 244 3.22 -17.69 7.13
C VAL A 244 4.55 -18.09 7.77
N ASN A 245 5.46 -18.65 6.97
CA ASN A 245 6.80 -18.97 7.43
C ASN A 245 7.71 -17.73 7.39
N LEU A 246 7.82 -17.05 8.51
CA LEU A 246 8.62 -15.82 8.65
C LEU A 246 10.13 -15.98 8.32
N ARG A 247 10.62 -17.21 8.12
CA ARG A 247 12.01 -17.44 7.69
C ARG A 247 12.24 -17.08 6.22
N HIS A 248 11.19 -17.11 5.41
CA HIS A 248 11.25 -16.71 4.00
C HIS A 248 11.35 -15.17 3.84
N TYR A 249 10.96 -14.40 4.85
CA TYR A 249 10.84 -12.94 4.84
C TYR A 249 11.84 -12.29 5.82
N ARG A 250 13.11 -12.77 5.80
CA ARG A 250 14.13 -12.31 6.77
C ARG A 250 14.41 -10.82 6.67
N GLY A 251 14.36 -10.24 5.48
CA GLY A 251 14.57 -8.81 5.25
C GLY A 251 13.56 -7.96 6.04
N GLU A 252 12.30 -8.32 5.95
CA GLU A 252 11.18 -7.63 6.58
C GLU A 252 11.15 -7.81 8.10
N VAL A 253 11.46 -9.02 8.58
CA VAL A 253 11.30 -9.35 10.01
C VAL A 253 12.53 -9.05 10.86
N LEU A 254 13.72 -8.99 10.28
CA LEU A 254 14.97 -8.80 11.02
C LEU A 254 14.98 -7.52 11.87
N PRO A 255 14.55 -6.35 11.37
CA PRO A 255 14.52 -5.12 12.16
C PRO A 255 13.73 -5.25 13.47
N PHE A 256 12.70 -6.10 13.47
CA PHE A 256 11.81 -6.33 14.61
C PHE A 256 12.27 -7.49 15.50
N ARG A 257 13.11 -8.42 15.02
CA ARG A 257 13.65 -9.55 15.79
C ARG A 257 14.89 -9.21 16.59
N LEU A 258 15.60 -8.15 16.23
CA LEU A 258 16.76 -7.68 17.01
C LEU A 258 16.33 -7.32 18.44
N PRO A 259 17.24 -7.41 19.44
CA PRO A 259 16.95 -6.91 20.78
C PRO A 259 16.37 -5.50 20.72
N VAL A 260 15.29 -5.23 21.48
CA VAL A 260 14.53 -3.96 21.38
C VAL A 260 15.40 -2.73 21.65
N TRP A 261 16.39 -2.89 22.57
CA TRP A 261 17.37 -1.83 22.89
C TRP A 261 18.27 -1.48 21.68
N LEU A 262 18.42 -2.38 20.71
CA LEU A 262 19.17 -2.17 19.47
C LEU A 262 18.21 -1.74 18.32
N SER A 263 17.09 -2.42 18.16
CA SER A 263 16.11 -2.19 17.09
C SER A 263 15.59 -0.74 17.08
N ALA A 264 15.13 -0.23 18.22
CA ALA A 264 14.54 1.10 18.30
C ALA A 264 15.52 2.26 18.00
N PRO A 265 16.76 2.28 18.49
CA PRO A 265 17.74 3.29 18.07
C PRO A 265 18.10 3.22 16.59
N LEU A 266 18.22 2.00 16.03
CA LEU A 266 18.47 1.83 14.59
C LEU A 266 17.31 2.37 13.75
N MET A 267 16.07 2.09 14.12
CA MET A 267 14.89 2.64 13.45
C MET A 267 14.85 4.17 13.56
N LYS A 268 15.14 4.75 14.74
CA LYS A 268 15.24 6.19 14.90
C LYS A 268 16.28 6.79 13.94
N ARG A 269 17.47 6.18 13.86
CA ARG A 269 18.52 6.59 12.92
C ARG A 269 18.07 6.47 11.48
N MET A 270 17.38 5.39 11.11
CA MET A 270 16.82 5.19 9.78
C MET A 270 15.88 6.35 9.41
N PHE A 271 14.91 6.68 10.25
CA PHE A 271 14.00 7.81 10.01
C PHE A 271 14.72 9.18 9.96
N ALA A 272 15.83 9.34 10.70
CA ALA A 272 16.62 10.58 10.65
C ALA A 272 17.45 10.72 9.36
N THR A 273 17.84 9.61 8.72
CA THR A 273 18.77 9.59 7.59
C THR A 273 18.12 9.26 6.24
N GLN A 274 16.98 8.55 6.24
CA GLN A 274 16.28 8.11 5.04
C GLN A 274 15.05 8.99 4.80
N ILE A 275 15.22 10.01 3.97
CA ILE A 275 14.20 11.02 3.70
C ILE A 275 12.93 10.38 3.10
N LEU A 276 13.08 9.45 2.15
CA LEU A 276 11.94 8.75 1.52
C LEU A 276 11.11 8.00 2.57
N THR A 277 11.76 7.21 3.43
CA THR A 277 11.09 6.44 4.48
C THR A 277 10.40 7.35 5.51
N ARG A 278 11.02 8.47 5.85
CA ARG A 278 10.40 9.48 6.71
C ARG A 278 9.17 10.09 6.04
N GLN A 279 9.30 10.48 4.77
CA GLN A 279 8.23 11.17 4.05
C GLN A 279 7.01 10.28 3.81
N ILE A 280 7.21 8.98 3.49
CA ILE A 280 6.09 8.06 3.32
C ILE A 280 5.28 7.91 4.61
N MET A 281 5.94 7.91 5.76
CA MET A 281 5.26 7.86 7.06
C MET A 281 4.42 9.11 7.33
N LEU A 282 4.93 10.31 6.98
CA LEU A 282 4.23 11.59 7.17
C LEU A 282 3.03 11.77 6.22
N LEU A 283 3.14 11.25 5.00
CA LEU A 283 2.10 11.39 3.99
C LEU A 283 1.01 10.31 4.07
N HIS A 284 1.16 9.31 4.94
CA HIS A 284 0.20 8.22 5.07
C HIS A 284 -1.04 8.68 5.85
N ALA A 285 -2.01 9.26 5.14
CA ALA A 285 -3.10 10.02 5.73
C ALA A 285 -4.49 9.36 5.60
N ASN A 286 -4.59 8.16 5.00
CA ASN A 286 -5.90 7.50 4.87
C ASN A 286 -6.25 6.73 6.15
N VAL A 287 -6.65 7.45 7.19
CA VAL A 287 -6.98 6.90 8.50
C VAL A 287 -8.01 5.76 8.44
N PRO A 288 -9.12 5.82 7.67
CA PRO A 288 -10.07 4.71 7.57
C PRO A 288 -9.46 3.39 7.10
N ASP A 289 -8.61 3.42 6.06
CA ASP A 289 -7.95 2.21 5.55
C ASP A 289 -6.93 1.66 6.56
N LEU A 290 -6.22 2.55 7.26
CA LEU A 290 -5.27 2.17 8.30
C LEU A 290 -5.96 1.49 9.49
N LEU A 291 -7.11 2.03 9.92
CA LEU A 291 -7.95 1.43 10.96
C LEU A 291 -8.48 0.06 10.53
N HIS A 292 -8.88 -0.07 9.26
CA HIS A 292 -9.35 -1.34 8.72
C HIS A 292 -8.28 -2.42 8.78
N VAL A 293 -7.05 -2.13 8.36
CA VAL A 293 -5.91 -3.05 8.46
C VAL A 293 -5.71 -3.53 9.91
N CYS A 294 -5.76 -2.62 10.87
CA CYS A 294 -5.66 -2.99 12.28
C CYS A 294 -6.80 -3.93 12.72
N ARG A 295 -8.04 -3.66 12.28
CA ARG A 295 -9.20 -4.51 12.60
C ARG A 295 -9.08 -5.91 12.04
N LEU A 296 -8.63 -6.06 10.78
CA LEU A 296 -8.41 -7.36 10.15
C LEU A 296 -7.41 -8.19 10.95
N VAL A 297 -6.25 -7.62 11.28
CA VAL A 297 -5.22 -8.30 12.06
C VAL A 297 -5.71 -8.62 13.48
N TYR A 298 -6.47 -7.72 14.11
CA TYR A 298 -7.04 -7.92 15.43
C TYR A 298 -8.06 -9.08 15.45
N CYS A 299 -9.00 -9.12 14.50
CA CYS A 299 -9.99 -10.18 14.39
C CYS A 299 -9.31 -11.55 14.19
N GLU A 300 -8.31 -11.61 13.33
CA GLU A 300 -7.50 -12.82 13.13
C GLU A 300 -6.82 -13.27 14.45
N GLY A 301 -6.18 -12.33 15.14
CA GLY A 301 -5.53 -12.59 16.42
C GLY A 301 -6.50 -13.12 17.50
N LYS A 302 -7.73 -12.62 17.55
CA LYS A 302 -8.79 -13.12 18.44
C LYS A 302 -9.22 -14.55 18.06
N THR A 303 -9.40 -14.83 16.77
CA THR A 303 -9.75 -16.16 16.28
C THR A 303 -8.70 -17.19 16.66
N GLN A 304 -7.42 -16.83 16.57
CA GLN A 304 -6.29 -17.69 16.95
C GLN A 304 -6.03 -17.75 18.45
N SER A 305 -6.73 -16.98 19.28
CA SER A 305 -6.43 -16.78 20.70
C SER A 305 -4.97 -16.35 20.96
N ALA A 306 -4.43 -15.53 20.06
CA ALA A 306 -3.04 -15.08 20.11
C ALA A 306 -2.79 -14.11 21.29
N ALA A 307 -1.73 -14.34 22.06
CA ALA A 307 -1.34 -13.48 23.18
C ALA A 307 -0.67 -12.18 22.63
N CYS A 308 -1.49 -11.13 22.43
CA CYS A 308 -1.09 -9.84 21.87
C CYS A 308 -1.56 -8.67 22.75
N PRO A 309 -1.11 -8.57 24.02
CA PRO A 309 -1.66 -7.62 25.00
C PRO A 309 -1.49 -6.16 24.57
N LEU A 310 -0.34 -5.77 24.00
CA LEU A 310 -0.10 -4.39 23.59
C LEU A 310 -0.95 -3.99 22.37
N PHE A 311 -1.04 -4.89 21.41
CA PHE A 311 -1.85 -4.68 20.21
C PHE A 311 -3.34 -4.64 20.53
N ASN A 312 -3.80 -5.58 21.35
CA ASN A 312 -5.20 -5.64 21.80
C ASN A 312 -5.59 -4.37 22.59
N ASP A 313 -4.76 -3.93 23.55
CA ASP A 313 -5.01 -2.71 24.33
C ASP A 313 -5.14 -1.49 23.41
N ASN A 314 -4.24 -1.34 22.43
CA ASN A 314 -4.31 -0.24 21.46
C ASN A 314 -5.62 -0.25 20.65
N VAL A 315 -6.03 -1.45 20.16
CA VAL A 315 -7.23 -1.56 19.32
C VAL A 315 -8.51 -1.42 20.16
N GLU A 316 -8.59 -2.08 21.32
CA GLU A 316 -9.79 -2.09 22.17
C GLU A 316 -10.08 -0.71 22.78
N ARG A 317 -9.03 0.08 23.11
CA ARG A 317 -9.23 1.45 23.64
C ARG A 317 -9.65 2.47 22.60
N TYR A 318 -9.07 2.40 21.42
CA TYR A 318 -9.10 3.54 20.50
C TYR A 318 -9.77 3.23 19.17
N MET A 319 -10.17 1.98 18.95
CA MET A 319 -10.75 1.54 17.68
C MET A 319 -12.12 0.87 17.86
N GLN A 320 -12.74 1.00 19.03
CA GLN A 320 -14.11 0.51 19.24
C GLN A 320 -15.07 1.20 18.27
N PRO A 321 -16.09 0.46 17.76
CA PRO A 321 -17.03 0.96 16.75
C PRO A 321 -17.85 2.13 17.23
#